data_aaa23a9ab9430f63f60ddc466108a0b9
#
_entry.id   aaa23a9ab9430f63f60ddc466108a0b9
#
_cell.length_a   1.000
_cell.length_b   1.000
_cell.length_c   1.000
_cell.angle_alpha   90.00
_cell.angle_beta   90.00
_cell.angle_gamma   90.00
#
_symmetry.space_group_name_H-M   'P 1'
#
loop_
_entity.id
_entity.type
_entity.pdbx_description
1 polymer ?
#
loop_
_entity_poly.entity_id
_entity_poly.type
_entity_poly.pdbx_seq_one_letter_code
_entity_poly.pdbx_strand_id
1 'polypeptide(L)'
;MAVKVAINGFCRIGRLAFRQMFNAEGYEVVAINDLTSPAMLAHLLKYDTAQGKYQYADSVVAGDDYIEVCGKKITIYKMANAAELPWGEIGVDVVLECTGFYTSKAKAQAHIDAGAKKVVISAPAGNDLKTIVYSVNEKTLTAEDNIISAASCTTNCLAPMAKALNDYAPIQSGIMSTIHAYTGDQMILDGPHRKGDLRRARAGAANIVPNSTGAAKAIGLVIPELNGKLIGSAQRVPVPTGSTTILVAVVKGSDVTVEGINAAMKAAASESFGYNTDPIVSSDVIGMRFGSLFDATQTMVSKLGDDLYQVQVVSWYDNENSYTSQMVRTIKYFAELA
;
A
#
# COMPACT_ATOMS: atom_id res chain seq x y z
N MET A 1 11.43 3.38 22.66
CA MET A 1 11.21 1.89 22.76
C MET A 1 10.79 1.39 21.40
N ALA A 2 11.06 0.13 21.04
CA ALA A 2 10.58 -0.44 19.79
C ALA A 2 9.05 -0.65 19.85
N VAL A 3 8.36 -0.40 18.75
CA VAL A 3 6.92 -0.61 18.58
C VAL A 3 6.66 -2.12 18.49
N LYS A 4 5.88 -2.67 19.38
CA LYS A 4 5.46 -4.09 19.36
C LYS A 4 4.33 -4.29 18.37
N VAL A 5 4.63 -4.97 17.26
CA VAL A 5 3.70 -5.20 16.15
C VAL A 5 3.26 -6.66 16.11
N ALA A 6 1.95 -6.90 16.08
CA ALA A 6 1.38 -8.18 15.71
C ALA A 6 0.85 -8.11 14.27
N ILE A 7 1.03 -9.19 13.50
CA ILE A 7 0.56 -9.28 12.10
C ILE A 7 -0.62 -10.26 12.06
N ASN A 8 -1.80 -9.77 11.69
CA ASN A 8 -2.96 -10.61 11.46
C ASN A 8 -3.13 -10.89 9.96
N GLY A 9 -2.83 -12.10 9.53
CA GLY A 9 -2.74 -12.52 8.13
C GLY A 9 -1.33 -12.43 7.57
N PHE A 10 -0.65 -13.56 7.50
CA PHE A 10 0.72 -13.66 6.98
C PHE A 10 0.75 -13.97 5.48
N CYS A 11 -0.14 -13.28 4.73
CA CYS A 11 -0.23 -13.30 3.28
C CYS A 11 0.91 -12.48 2.63
N ARG A 12 0.77 -12.10 1.35
CA ARG A 12 1.79 -11.32 0.63
C ARG A 12 2.26 -10.09 1.41
N ILE A 13 1.32 -9.21 1.77
CA ILE A 13 1.62 -7.93 2.45
C ILE A 13 2.16 -8.17 3.86
N GLY A 14 1.55 -9.08 4.64
CA GLY A 14 2.02 -9.40 5.99
C GLY A 14 3.46 -9.93 6.01
N ARG A 15 3.83 -10.81 5.05
CA ARG A 15 5.21 -11.31 4.92
C ARG A 15 6.20 -10.21 4.51
N LEU A 16 5.83 -9.33 3.60
CA LEU A 16 6.70 -8.21 3.20
C LEU A 16 6.87 -7.19 4.33
N ALA A 17 5.80 -6.92 5.09
CA ALA A 17 5.89 -6.10 6.28
C ALA A 17 6.82 -6.72 7.33
N PHE A 18 6.70 -8.02 7.57
CA PHE A 18 7.64 -8.77 8.42
C PHE A 18 9.08 -8.61 7.92
N ARG A 19 9.35 -8.85 6.63
CA ARG A 19 10.69 -8.73 6.05
C ARG A 19 11.29 -7.32 6.22
N GLN A 20 10.45 -6.28 6.23
CA GLN A 20 10.90 -4.90 6.41
C GLN A 20 11.09 -4.50 7.88
N MET A 21 10.25 -5.01 8.78
CA MET A 21 10.30 -4.68 10.21
C MET A 21 11.28 -5.54 11.00
N PHE A 22 11.49 -6.80 10.60
CA PHE A 22 12.37 -7.72 11.32
C PHE A 22 13.82 -7.19 11.32
N ASN A 23 14.38 -7.02 12.50
CA ASN A 23 15.70 -6.40 12.76
C ASN A 23 15.83 -4.93 12.29
N ALA A 24 14.74 -4.26 11.94
CA ALA A 24 14.73 -2.83 11.69
C ALA A 24 14.63 -2.06 13.02
N GLU A 25 15.32 -0.93 13.09
CA GLU A 25 15.28 -0.06 14.26
C GLU A 25 13.87 0.51 14.48
N GLY A 26 13.41 0.42 15.72
CA GLY A 26 12.11 0.95 16.13
C GLY A 26 10.95 -0.02 16.00
N TYR A 27 11.17 -1.27 15.56
CA TYR A 27 10.13 -2.29 15.46
C TYR A 27 10.50 -3.59 16.17
N GLU A 28 9.47 -4.25 16.73
CA GLU A 28 9.53 -5.61 17.24
C GLU A 28 8.29 -6.38 16.78
N VAL A 29 8.44 -7.34 15.87
CA VAL A 29 7.34 -8.25 15.52
C VAL A 29 7.24 -9.30 16.61
N VAL A 30 6.17 -9.24 17.41
CA VAL A 30 5.98 -10.10 18.58
C VAL A 30 5.12 -11.32 18.31
N ALA A 31 4.22 -11.27 17.34
CA ALA A 31 3.32 -12.37 17.00
C ALA A 31 2.79 -12.27 15.59
N ILE A 32 2.34 -13.42 15.08
CA ILE A 32 1.61 -13.56 13.82
C ILE A 32 0.35 -14.36 14.11
N ASN A 33 -0.78 -14.00 13.51
CA ASN A 33 -1.97 -14.84 13.46
C ASN A 33 -2.27 -15.23 12.02
N ASP A 34 -2.32 -16.52 11.73
CA ASP A 34 -2.70 -17.06 10.42
C ASP A 34 -3.23 -18.47 10.57
N LEU A 35 -4.25 -18.85 9.80
CA LEU A 35 -4.88 -20.19 9.90
C LEU A 35 -4.03 -21.29 9.25
N THR A 36 -2.97 -20.93 8.54
CA THR A 36 -2.04 -21.84 7.86
C THR A 36 -0.99 -22.40 8.84
N SER A 37 -0.36 -23.51 8.49
CA SER A 37 0.67 -24.13 9.34
C SER A 37 1.96 -23.28 9.37
N PRO A 38 2.69 -23.26 10.50
CA PRO A 38 3.98 -22.57 10.60
C PRO A 38 5.00 -23.01 9.54
N ALA A 39 5.00 -24.30 9.17
CA ALA A 39 5.87 -24.83 8.12
C ALA A 39 5.58 -24.19 6.75
N MET A 40 4.31 -24.03 6.38
CA MET A 40 3.93 -23.36 5.13
C MET A 40 4.30 -21.86 5.18
N LEU A 41 4.02 -21.19 6.29
CA LEU A 41 4.33 -19.76 6.46
C LEU A 41 5.83 -19.51 6.42
N ALA A 42 6.64 -20.36 7.07
CA ALA A 42 8.10 -20.28 7.03
C ALA A 42 8.64 -20.49 5.59
N HIS A 43 8.10 -21.48 4.86
CA HIS A 43 8.47 -21.71 3.46
C HIS A 43 8.19 -20.48 2.59
N LEU A 44 6.99 -19.91 2.70
CA LEU A 44 6.59 -18.73 1.94
C LEU A 44 7.31 -17.44 2.40
N LEU A 45 7.83 -17.40 3.63
CA LEU A 45 8.70 -16.31 4.08
C LEU A 45 10.09 -16.41 3.43
N LYS A 46 10.63 -17.64 3.32
CA LYS A 46 11.94 -17.89 2.69
C LYS A 46 11.97 -17.52 1.21
N TYR A 47 10.97 -17.97 0.47
CA TYR A 47 10.94 -17.93 -0.98
C TYR A 47 9.73 -17.14 -1.47
N ASP A 48 9.98 -16.20 -2.36
CA ASP A 48 8.97 -15.35 -2.96
C ASP A 48 9.28 -15.14 -4.44
N THR A 49 8.37 -15.56 -5.31
CA THR A 49 8.57 -15.50 -6.76
C THR A 49 8.69 -14.06 -7.27
N ALA A 50 7.91 -13.14 -6.71
CA ALA A 50 7.89 -11.74 -7.13
C ALA A 50 8.98 -10.90 -6.45
N GLN A 51 9.28 -11.17 -5.17
CA GLN A 51 10.17 -10.36 -4.33
C GLN A 51 11.51 -11.02 -4.01
N GLY A 52 11.74 -12.23 -4.54
CA GLY A 52 12.99 -12.95 -4.35
C GLY A 52 13.17 -13.62 -2.98
N LYS A 53 14.29 -14.32 -2.83
CA LYS A 53 14.65 -14.99 -1.57
C LYS A 53 14.81 -13.98 -0.44
N TYR A 54 14.25 -14.30 0.73
CA TYR A 54 14.41 -13.48 1.93
C TYR A 54 15.88 -13.45 2.37
N GLN A 55 16.38 -12.29 2.76
CA GLN A 55 17.79 -12.13 3.17
C GLN A 55 18.20 -13.04 4.34
N TYR A 56 17.26 -13.39 5.22
CA TYR A 56 17.48 -14.30 6.36
C TYR A 56 16.91 -15.70 6.12
N ALA A 57 16.63 -16.09 4.87
CA ALA A 57 15.94 -17.35 4.54
C ALA A 57 16.64 -18.58 5.15
N ASP A 58 17.95 -18.59 5.21
CA ASP A 58 18.73 -19.74 5.71
C ASP A 58 18.64 -19.90 7.25
N SER A 59 18.20 -18.83 7.96
CA SER A 59 17.95 -18.86 9.40
C SER A 59 16.51 -19.11 9.78
N VAL A 60 15.58 -19.19 8.80
CA VAL A 60 14.16 -19.41 9.08
C VAL A 60 13.89 -20.86 9.39
N VAL A 61 13.33 -21.15 10.57
CA VAL A 61 12.91 -22.48 11.00
C VAL A 61 11.45 -22.44 11.45
N ALA A 62 10.69 -23.49 11.17
CA ALA A 62 9.33 -23.64 11.69
C ALA A 62 9.33 -24.58 12.88
N GLY A 63 8.63 -24.21 13.96
CA GLY A 63 8.25 -25.10 15.04
C GLY A 63 6.77 -25.47 14.93
N ASP A 64 6.21 -26.00 16.02
CA ASP A 64 4.81 -26.44 16.07
C ASP A 64 3.84 -25.25 16.04
N ASP A 65 4.19 -24.16 16.76
CA ASP A 65 3.38 -22.96 16.95
C ASP A 65 4.18 -21.65 16.77
N TYR A 66 5.37 -21.71 16.14
CA TYR A 66 6.21 -20.53 15.90
C TYR A 66 6.99 -20.62 14.60
N ILE A 67 7.47 -19.47 14.17
CA ILE A 67 8.56 -19.33 13.21
C ILE A 67 9.74 -18.70 13.96
N GLU A 68 10.94 -19.29 13.77
CA GLU A 68 12.19 -18.71 14.28
C GLU A 68 12.97 -18.10 13.12
N VAL A 69 13.50 -16.89 13.33
CA VAL A 69 14.37 -16.18 12.37
C VAL A 69 15.56 -15.61 13.15
N CYS A 70 16.78 -15.95 12.75
CA CYS A 70 18.01 -15.51 13.44
C CYS A 70 17.98 -15.75 14.95
N GLY A 71 17.44 -16.90 15.41
CA GLY A 71 17.31 -17.24 16.83
C GLY A 71 16.16 -16.55 17.57
N LYS A 72 15.40 -15.67 16.92
CA LYS A 72 14.20 -15.05 17.51
C LYS A 72 12.95 -15.84 17.14
N LYS A 73 12.22 -16.30 18.16
CA LYS A 73 10.94 -17.02 17.98
C LYS A 73 9.80 -16.01 17.93
N ILE A 74 8.94 -16.16 16.92
CA ILE A 74 7.71 -15.40 16.73
C ILE A 74 6.55 -16.39 16.79
N THR A 75 5.69 -16.25 17.80
CA THR A 75 4.54 -17.12 18.00
C THR A 75 3.52 -17.00 16.86
N ILE A 76 3.00 -18.13 16.39
CA ILE A 76 1.94 -18.21 15.39
C ILE A 76 0.64 -18.62 16.09
N TYR A 77 -0.30 -17.69 16.18
CA TYR A 77 -1.67 -17.99 16.58
C TYR A 77 -2.47 -18.47 15.39
N LYS A 78 -3.51 -19.28 15.65
CA LYS A 78 -4.40 -19.86 14.61
C LYS A 78 -5.86 -19.59 14.94
N MET A 79 -6.18 -18.33 15.25
CA MET A 79 -7.51 -17.92 15.68
C MET A 79 -8.26 -17.23 14.54
N ALA A 80 -9.45 -17.73 14.21
CA ALA A 80 -10.31 -17.12 13.20
C ALA A 80 -11.00 -15.86 13.72
N ASN A 81 -11.32 -15.84 15.03
CA ASN A 81 -11.93 -14.71 15.70
C ASN A 81 -10.84 -13.83 16.33
N ALA A 82 -10.68 -12.63 15.82
CA ALA A 82 -9.66 -11.71 16.29
C ALA A 82 -9.86 -11.23 17.74
N ALA A 83 -11.09 -11.25 18.25
CA ALA A 83 -11.38 -10.89 19.65
C ALA A 83 -10.80 -11.86 20.68
N GLU A 84 -10.43 -13.06 20.27
CA GLU A 84 -9.86 -14.10 21.14
C GLU A 84 -8.33 -14.09 21.17
N LEU A 85 -7.70 -13.20 20.40
CA LEU A 85 -6.25 -13.10 20.32
C LEU A 85 -5.69 -12.41 21.57
N PRO A 86 -4.53 -12.84 22.10
CA PRO A 86 -4.02 -12.36 23.39
C PRO A 86 -3.21 -11.07 23.26
N TRP A 87 -3.68 -10.11 22.46
CA TRP A 87 -2.92 -8.88 22.17
C TRP A 87 -2.58 -8.05 23.41
N GLY A 88 -3.52 -7.97 24.36
CA GLY A 88 -3.30 -7.28 25.64
C GLY A 88 -2.26 -7.98 26.51
N GLU A 89 -2.29 -9.31 26.58
CA GLU A 89 -1.38 -10.12 27.40
C GLU A 89 0.09 -10.00 26.96
N ILE A 90 0.32 -9.96 25.63
CA ILE A 90 1.68 -9.84 25.06
C ILE A 90 2.08 -8.39 24.79
N GLY A 91 1.20 -7.42 25.12
CA GLY A 91 1.49 -5.98 25.08
C GLY A 91 1.66 -5.42 23.67
N VAL A 92 0.77 -5.80 22.73
CA VAL A 92 0.81 -5.32 21.34
C VAL A 92 0.47 -3.83 21.28
N ASP A 93 1.37 -3.04 20.71
CA ASP A 93 1.12 -1.62 20.45
C ASP A 93 0.27 -1.44 19.18
N VAL A 94 0.61 -2.13 18.09
CA VAL A 94 -0.09 -2.01 16.81
C VAL A 94 -0.37 -3.39 16.23
N VAL A 95 -1.62 -3.65 15.87
CA VAL A 95 -1.97 -4.77 14.97
C VAL A 95 -1.95 -4.29 13.53
N LEU A 96 -1.17 -4.99 12.70
CA LEU A 96 -1.24 -4.87 11.25
C LEU A 96 -2.24 -5.89 10.71
N GLU A 97 -3.39 -5.41 10.24
CA GLU A 97 -4.48 -6.23 9.70
C GLU A 97 -4.30 -6.46 8.19
N CYS A 98 -3.96 -7.70 7.81
CA CYS A 98 -3.67 -8.10 6.43
C CYS A 98 -4.58 -9.23 5.88
N THR A 99 -5.59 -9.68 6.65
CA THR A 99 -6.45 -10.81 6.23
C THR A 99 -7.45 -10.44 5.13
N GLY A 100 -7.83 -9.17 5.06
CA GLY A 100 -8.91 -8.69 4.21
C GLY A 100 -10.32 -8.98 4.74
N PHE A 101 -10.45 -9.51 5.97
CA PHE A 101 -11.74 -9.76 6.64
C PHE A 101 -12.17 -8.60 7.55
N TYR A 102 -11.23 -7.97 8.24
CA TYR A 102 -11.46 -6.89 9.19
C TYR A 102 -11.24 -5.50 8.53
N THR A 103 -11.86 -5.28 7.37
CA THR A 103 -11.66 -4.09 6.52
C THR A 103 -12.70 -2.99 6.78
N SER A 104 -13.13 -2.79 8.02
CA SER A 104 -13.94 -1.65 8.46
C SER A 104 -13.64 -1.35 9.92
N LYS A 105 -13.92 -0.14 10.37
CA LYS A 105 -13.74 0.27 11.78
C LYS A 105 -14.45 -0.70 12.74
N ALA A 106 -15.72 -0.99 12.48
CA ALA A 106 -16.51 -1.89 13.32
C ALA A 106 -15.94 -3.31 13.43
N LYS A 107 -15.42 -3.87 12.32
CA LYS A 107 -14.80 -5.18 12.35
C LYS A 107 -13.42 -5.15 13.02
N ALA A 108 -12.60 -4.17 12.70
CA ALA A 108 -11.25 -4.04 13.26
C ALA A 108 -11.26 -3.73 14.77
N GLN A 109 -12.39 -3.27 15.31
CA GLN A 109 -12.60 -3.09 16.74
C GLN A 109 -12.29 -4.37 17.53
N ALA A 110 -12.52 -5.55 16.96
CA ALA A 110 -12.19 -6.84 17.59
C ALA A 110 -10.71 -6.93 18.06
N HIS A 111 -9.78 -6.28 17.36
CA HIS A 111 -8.37 -6.24 17.79
C HIS A 111 -8.15 -5.32 18.99
N ILE A 112 -8.89 -4.22 19.07
CA ILE A 112 -8.86 -3.31 20.22
C ILE A 112 -9.49 -4.01 21.44
N ASP A 113 -10.60 -4.72 21.25
CA ASP A 113 -11.27 -5.49 22.30
C ASP A 113 -10.37 -6.63 22.81
N ALA A 114 -9.51 -7.19 21.97
CA ALA A 114 -8.47 -8.15 22.30
C ALA A 114 -7.25 -7.52 23.02
N GLY A 115 -7.24 -6.19 23.22
CA GLY A 115 -6.22 -5.48 23.99
C GLY A 115 -5.09 -4.85 23.19
N ALA A 116 -5.15 -4.81 21.86
CA ALA A 116 -4.23 -3.99 21.07
C ALA A 116 -4.50 -2.50 21.27
N LYS A 117 -3.44 -1.68 21.31
CA LYS A 117 -3.63 -0.22 21.47
C LYS A 117 -4.12 0.44 20.18
N LYS A 118 -3.60 0.00 19.04
CA LYS A 118 -3.87 0.58 17.71
C LYS A 118 -3.98 -0.50 16.63
N VAL A 119 -4.71 -0.19 15.54
CA VAL A 119 -4.86 -1.08 14.38
C VAL A 119 -4.59 -0.30 13.09
N VAL A 120 -3.75 -0.86 12.21
CA VAL A 120 -3.54 -0.39 10.84
C VAL A 120 -4.12 -1.42 9.87
N ILE A 121 -5.16 -1.04 9.15
CA ILE A 121 -5.81 -1.90 8.14
C ILE A 121 -5.08 -1.73 6.81
N SER A 122 -4.58 -2.84 6.26
CA SER A 122 -3.85 -2.88 4.98
C SER A 122 -4.76 -2.87 3.74
N ALA A 123 -5.85 -2.12 3.79
CA ALA A 123 -6.83 -2.01 2.72
C ALA A 123 -7.69 -0.74 2.90
N PRO A 124 -8.38 -0.25 1.85
CA PRO A 124 -9.45 0.73 2.01
C PRO A 124 -10.52 0.20 2.97
N ALA A 125 -10.94 0.99 3.95
CA ALA A 125 -11.75 0.52 5.07
C ALA A 125 -13.01 1.36 5.37
N GLY A 126 -13.51 2.10 4.39
CA GLY A 126 -14.69 2.97 4.55
C GLY A 126 -14.32 4.43 4.83
N ASN A 127 -15.31 5.22 5.22
CA ASN A 127 -15.17 6.67 5.43
C ASN A 127 -15.35 7.06 6.90
N ASP A 128 -15.57 6.10 7.80
CA ASP A 128 -15.79 6.28 9.23
C ASP A 128 -14.49 6.19 10.05
N LEU A 129 -13.36 6.09 9.36
CA LEU A 129 -12.01 6.12 9.93
C LEU A 129 -11.05 6.86 8.98
N LYS A 130 -9.94 7.34 9.52
CA LYS A 130 -8.94 8.06 8.72
C LYS A 130 -8.23 7.13 7.74
N THR A 131 -8.14 7.58 6.49
CA THR A 131 -7.35 6.93 5.44
C THR A 131 -6.04 7.69 5.27
N ILE A 132 -4.91 7.02 5.47
CA ILE A 132 -3.59 7.62 5.56
C ILE A 132 -2.71 7.19 4.40
N VAL A 133 -2.07 8.16 3.77
CA VAL A 133 -0.91 8.00 2.89
C VAL A 133 0.26 8.73 3.53
N TYR A 134 1.27 7.98 3.95
CA TYR A 134 2.45 8.54 4.61
C TYR A 134 3.15 9.57 3.71
N SER A 135 3.61 10.65 4.31
CA SER A 135 4.17 11.87 3.69
C SER A 135 3.17 12.72 2.87
N VAL A 136 1.86 12.43 2.99
CA VAL A 136 0.80 13.28 2.40
C VAL A 136 -0.12 13.81 3.48
N ASN A 137 -0.68 12.93 4.32
CA ASN A 137 -1.66 13.33 5.34
C ASN A 137 -1.49 12.66 6.71
N GLU A 138 -0.37 11.99 7.00
CA GLU A 138 -0.12 11.35 8.30
C GLU A 138 -0.22 12.32 9.48
N LYS A 139 0.07 13.61 9.25
CA LYS A 139 -0.01 14.67 10.25
C LYS A 139 -1.44 15.00 10.68
N THR A 140 -2.46 14.44 10.00
CA THR A 140 -3.85 14.55 10.43
C THR A 140 -4.20 13.59 11.56
N LEU A 141 -3.33 12.61 11.83
CA LEU A 141 -3.50 11.67 12.94
C LEU A 141 -3.31 12.36 14.29
N THR A 142 -4.06 11.90 15.27
CA THR A 142 -3.99 12.34 16.67
C THR A 142 -3.86 11.14 17.61
N ALA A 143 -3.55 11.38 18.87
CA ALA A 143 -3.50 10.34 19.90
C ALA A 143 -4.85 9.60 20.11
N GLU A 144 -5.97 10.25 19.78
CA GLU A 144 -7.31 9.68 19.91
C GLU A 144 -7.64 8.64 18.82
N ASP A 145 -6.90 8.66 17.71
CA ASP A 145 -7.08 7.67 16.65
C ASP A 145 -6.53 6.32 17.11
N ASN A 146 -7.32 5.26 16.98
CA ASN A 146 -6.93 3.91 17.34
C ASN A 146 -7.06 2.89 16.21
N ILE A 147 -7.86 3.18 15.17
CA ILE A 147 -8.02 2.33 13.98
C ILE A 147 -7.93 3.21 12.74
N ILE A 148 -7.01 2.89 11.83
CA ILE A 148 -6.80 3.63 10.58
C ILE A 148 -6.69 2.69 9.38
N SER A 149 -6.92 3.24 8.19
CA SER A 149 -6.65 2.59 6.91
C SER A 149 -5.34 3.13 6.33
N ALA A 150 -4.45 2.25 5.89
CA ALA A 150 -3.28 2.61 5.09
C ALA A 150 -3.60 2.77 3.59
N ALA A 151 -4.87 2.98 3.23
CA ALA A 151 -5.35 3.13 1.86
C ALA A 151 -5.07 1.90 0.97
N SER A 152 -4.95 2.09 -0.34
CA SER A 152 -4.52 1.07 -1.30
C SER A 152 -3.14 1.40 -1.87
N CYS A 153 -2.50 0.40 -2.51
CA CYS A 153 -1.23 0.60 -3.21
C CYS A 153 -1.33 1.70 -4.28
N THR A 154 -2.40 1.70 -5.06
CA THR A 154 -2.64 2.72 -6.09
C THR A 154 -2.88 4.11 -5.49
N THR A 155 -3.58 4.22 -4.36
CA THR A 155 -3.76 5.51 -3.66
C THR A 155 -2.43 6.04 -3.12
N ASN A 156 -1.57 5.15 -2.59
CA ASN A 156 -0.22 5.51 -2.12
C ASN A 156 0.70 5.97 -3.26
N CYS A 157 0.50 5.47 -4.47
CA CYS A 157 1.22 5.96 -5.65
C CYS A 157 0.66 7.29 -6.16
N LEU A 158 -0.68 7.41 -6.28
CA LEU A 158 -1.34 8.57 -6.84
C LEU A 158 -1.20 9.82 -5.96
N ALA A 159 -1.37 9.68 -4.64
CA ALA A 159 -1.52 10.83 -3.75
C ALA A 159 -0.31 11.78 -3.71
N PRO A 160 0.95 11.31 -3.56
CA PRO A 160 2.10 12.22 -3.57
C PRO A 160 2.25 12.97 -4.89
N MET A 161 2.08 12.27 -6.02
CA MET A 161 2.14 12.85 -7.36
C MET A 161 1.01 13.88 -7.59
N ALA A 162 -0.23 13.53 -7.22
CA ALA A 162 -1.37 14.43 -7.36
C ALA A 162 -1.25 15.66 -6.46
N LYS A 163 -0.71 15.48 -5.23
CA LYS A 163 -0.45 16.60 -4.32
C LYS A 163 0.58 17.56 -4.90
N ALA A 164 1.74 17.06 -5.33
CA ALA A 164 2.80 17.89 -5.90
C ALA A 164 2.32 18.64 -7.16
N LEU A 165 1.53 17.98 -8.03
CA LEU A 165 0.93 18.64 -9.19
C LEU A 165 -0.08 19.70 -8.78
N ASN A 166 -0.96 19.42 -7.82
CA ASN A 166 -1.98 20.36 -7.37
C ASN A 166 -1.39 21.58 -6.65
N ASP A 167 -0.30 21.39 -5.91
CA ASP A 167 0.43 22.47 -5.25
C ASP A 167 1.14 23.38 -6.27
N TYR A 168 1.62 22.84 -7.39
CA TYR A 168 2.24 23.60 -8.48
C TYR A 168 1.21 24.29 -9.37
N ALA A 169 0.19 23.57 -9.82
CA ALA A 169 -0.88 24.05 -10.70
C ALA A 169 -2.20 23.36 -10.30
N PRO A 170 -3.16 24.12 -9.70
CA PRO A 170 -4.37 23.52 -9.14
C PRO A 170 -5.16 22.68 -10.14
N ILE A 171 -5.39 21.41 -9.79
CA ILE A 171 -6.16 20.45 -10.58
C ILE A 171 -7.64 20.86 -10.59
N GLN A 172 -8.20 21.00 -11.80
CA GLN A 172 -9.61 21.28 -12.00
C GLN A 172 -10.42 19.99 -12.18
N SER A 173 -9.90 19.06 -12.97
CA SER A 173 -10.46 17.72 -13.19
C SER A 173 -9.37 16.77 -13.69
N GLY A 174 -9.61 15.46 -13.61
CA GLY A 174 -8.65 14.51 -14.13
C GLY A 174 -9.17 13.09 -14.21
N ILE A 175 -8.49 12.30 -15.04
CA ILE A 175 -8.69 10.86 -15.18
C ILE A 175 -7.39 10.17 -14.80
N MET A 176 -7.43 9.30 -13.79
CA MET A 176 -6.30 8.42 -13.50
C MET A 176 -6.55 7.04 -14.11
N SER A 177 -5.52 6.46 -14.68
CA SER A 177 -5.48 5.06 -15.07
C SER A 177 -4.30 4.36 -14.43
N THR A 178 -4.54 3.19 -13.83
CA THR A 178 -3.42 2.37 -13.40
C THR A 178 -3.30 1.12 -14.26
N ILE A 179 -2.09 0.91 -14.78
CA ILE A 179 -1.69 -0.36 -15.41
C ILE A 179 -1.07 -1.18 -14.28
N HIS A 180 -1.83 -2.16 -13.82
CA HIS A 180 -1.57 -2.83 -12.54
C HIS A 180 -1.19 -4.29 -12.74
N ALA A 181 -0.19 -4.75 -12.05
CA ALA A 181 0.12 -6.17 -11.96
C ALA A 181 -1.09 -6.98 -11.48
N TYR A 182 -1.20 -8.26 -11.90
CA TYR A 182 -2.23 -9.14 -11.34
C TYR A 182 -1.96 -9.40 -9.84
N THR A 183 -3.00 -9.73 -9.09
CA THR A 183 -2.90 -9.98 -7.64
C THR A 183 -3.64 -11.26 -7.28
N GLY A 184 -3.41 -11.78 -6.07
CA GLY A 184 -3.99 -13.05 -5.60
C GLY A 184 -5.50 -13.07 -5.44
N ASP A 185 -6.21 -11.99 -5.73
CA ASP A 185 -7.67 -11.98 -5.82
C ASP A 185 -8.19 -12.35 -7.21
N GLN A 186 -7.32 -12.44 -8.23
CA GLN A 186 -7.64 -12.95 -9.55
C GLN A 186 -7.43 -14.45 -9.63
N MET A 187 -8.11 -15.10 -10.59
CA MET A 187 -7.96 -16.54 -10.81
C MET A 187 -6.68 -16.83 -11.60
N ILE A 188 -6.04 -17.97 -11.31
CA ILE A 188 -4.91 -18.49 -12.11
C ILE A 188 -5.39 -18.92 -13.48
N LEU A 189 -6.42 -19.77 -13.52
CA LEU A 189 -7.19 -20.15 -14.70
C LEU A 189 -8.62 -19.64 -14.54
N ASP A 190 -9.42 -19.65 -15.64
CA ASP A 190 -10.83 -19.25 -15.59
C ASP A 190 -11.58 -20.08 -14.53
N GLY A 191 -12.23 -19.40 -13.59
CA GLY A 191 -12.96 -20.06 -12.50
C GLY A 191 -13.82 -19.09 -11.69
N PRO A 192 -14.74 -19.60 -10.85
CA PRO A 192 -15.66 -18.75 -10.11
C PRO A 192 -14.91 -17.84 -9.13
N HIS A 193 -15.08 -16.54 -9.30
CA HIS A 193 -14.51 -15.55 -8.39
C HIS A 193 -15.36 -15.42 -7.11
N ARG A 194 -14.72 -15.47 -5.93
CA ARG A 194 -15.39 -15.50 -4.61
C ARG A 194 -16.36 -14.33 -4.34
N LYS A 195 -16.18 -13.19 -5.03
CA LYS A 195 -17.07 -12.01 -4.94
C LYS A 195 -17.95 -11.80 -6.18
N GLY A 196 -18.00 -12.78 -7.10
CA GLY A 196 -18.84 -12.72 -8.30
C GLY A 196 -18.34 -11.75 -9.38
N ASP A 197 -17.11 -11.26 -9.33
CA ASP A 197 -16.57 -10.39 -10.38
C ASP A 197 -16.20 -11.24 -11.61
N LEU A 198 -16.96 -11.06 -12.71
CA LEU A 198 -16.82 -11.86 -13.93
C LEU A 198 -15.49 -11.62 -14.66
N ARG A 199 -14.88 -10.44 -14.54
CA ARG A 199 -13.59 -10.15 -15.16
C ARG A 199 -12.44 -10.73 -14.35
N ARG A 200 -12.47 -10.63 -13.02
CA ARG A 200 -11.48 -11.23 -12.12
C ARG A 200 -11.57 -12.76 -12.07
N ALA A 201 -12.68 -13.34 -12.56
CA ALA A 201 -12.86 -14.77 -12.77
C ALA A 201 -11.99 -15.34 -13.89
N ARG A 202 -11.40 -14.48 -14.73
CA ARG A 202 -10.55 -14.89 -15.85
C ARG A 202 -9.09 -14.99 -15.41
N ALA A 203 -8.33 -15.82 -16.16
CA ALA A 203 -6.91 -16.07 -15.90
C ALA A 203 -6.09 -14.77 -15.89
N GLY A 204 -5.53 -14.42 -14.73
CA GLY A 204 -4.83 -13.15 -14.52
C GLY A 204 -3.55 -13.01 -15.30
N ALA A 205 -2.79 -14.11 -15.46
CA ALA A 205 -1.50 -14.13 -16.15
C ALA A 205 -1.60 -14.22 -17.68
N ALA A 206 -2.82 -14.29 -18.25
CA ALA A 206 -3.05 -14.46 -19.68
C ALA A 206 -3.93 -13.35 -20.30
N ASN A 207 -4.41 -12.38 -19.51
CA ASN A 207 -5.37 -11.40 -19.96
C ASN A 207 -5.03 -9.97 -19.48
N ILE A 208 -5.40 -8.97 -20.31
CA ILE A 208 -5.62 -7.61 -19.84
C ILE A 208 -7.02 -7.57 -19.25
N VAL A 209 -7.15 -7.28 -17.95
CA VAL A 209 -8.43 -7.34 -17.24
C VAL A 209 -8.83 -5.94 -16.76
N PRO A 210 -9.83 -5.30 -17.45
CA PRO A 210 -10.37 -4.03 -16.99
C PRO A 210 -11.03 -4.16 -15.62
N ASN A 211 -10.72 -3.24 -14.70
CA ASN A 211 -11.27 -3.24 -13.35
C ASN A 211 -11.64 -1.82 -12.92
N SER A 212 -12.60 -1.71 -12.02
CA SER A 212 -12.80 -0.48 -11.27
C SER A 212 -11.68 -0.29 -10.26
N THR A 213 -11.35 0.97 -9.95
CA THR A 213 -10.47 1.32 -8.83
C THR A 213 -11.14 2.34 -7.93
N GLY A 214 -11.02 2.13 -6.63
CA GLY A 214 -11.45 3.11 -5.64
C GLY A 214 -10.44 4.24 -5.41
N ALA A 215 -9.25 4.18 -6.01
CA ALA A 215 -8.16 5.11 -5.73
C ALA A 215 -8.51 6.56 -6.04
N ALA A 216 -9.20 6.81 -7.18
CA ALA A 216 -9.63 8.16 -7.55
C ALA A 216 -10.65 8.76 -6.55
N LYS A 217 -11.54 7.94 -5.99
CA LYS A 217 -12.47 8.37 -4.93
C LYS A 217 -11.75 8.55 -3.58
N ALA A 218 -10.82 7.65 -3.27
CA ALA A 218 -10.08 7.69 -2.02
C ALA A 218 -9.14 8.90 -1.94
N ILE A 219 -8.77 9.50 -3.07
CA ILE A 219 -7.90 10.68 -3.08
C ILE A 219 -8.52 11.85 -2.29
N GLY A 220 -9.83 12.04 -2.35
CA GLY A 220 -10.54 13.07 -1.59
C GLY A 220 -10.52 12.86 -0.07
N LEU A 221 -10.26 11.62 0.42
CA LEU A 221 -10.06 11.33 1.84
C LEU A 221 -8.65 11.71 2.31
N VAL A 222 -7.69 11.77 1.38
CA VAL A 222 -6.27 12.04 1.64
C VAL A 222 -5.91 13.48 1.34
N ILE A 223 -6.47 14.03 0.25
CA ILE A 223 -6.30 15.39 -0.24
C ILE A 223 -7.69 16.00 -0.47
N PRO A 224 -8.30 16.64 0.54
CA PRO A 224 -9.67 17.13 0.48
C PRO A 224 -9.98 18.05 -0.70
N GLU A 225 -8.99 18.84 -1.16
CA GLU A 225 -9.12 19.77 -2.29
C GLU A 225 -9.35 19.04 -3.63
N LEU A 226 -9.03 17.74 -3.70
CA LEU A 226 -9.24 16.90 -4.89
C LEU A 226 -10.53 16.09 -4.82
N ASN A 227 -11.35 16.26 -3.79
CA ASN A 227 -12.61 15.54 -3.66
C ASN A 227 -13.54 15.83 -4.86
N GLY A 228 -13.97 14.76 -5.54
CA GLY A 228 -14.85 14.86 -6.71
C GLY A 228 -14.19 15.29 -8.03
N LYS A 229 -12.90 15.69 -8.01
CA LYS A 229 -12.19 16.15 -9.22
C LYS A 229 -11.59 15.02 -10.05
N LEU A 230 -11.36 13.85 -9.46
CA LEU A 230 -10.73 12.73 -10.14
C LEU A 230 -11.68 11.55 -10.31
N ILE A 231 -11.68 10.97 -11.51
CA ILE A 231 -12.27 9.65 -11.81
C ILE A 231 -11.14 8.69 -12.22
N GLY A 232 -11.40 7.38 -12.21
CA GLY A 232 -10.32 6.46 -12.56
C GLY A 232 -10.75 5.04 -12.87
N SER A 233 -9.83 4.34 -13.53
CA SER A 233 -9.95 2.94 -13.93
C SER A 233 -8.62 2.20 -13.69
N ALA A 234 -8.67 0.87 -13.74
CA ALA A 234 -7.50 0.01 -13.67
C ALA A 234 -7.52 -0.98 -14.82
N GLN A 235 -6.34 -1.29 -15.36
CA GLN A 235 -6.12 -2.40 -16.28
C GLN A 235 -5.13 -3.36 -15.61
N ARG A 236 -5.59 -4.56 -15.25
CA ARG A 236 -4.70 -5.61 -14.76
C ARG A 236 -4.00 -6.27 -15.93
N VAL A 237 -2.68 -6.43 -15.84
CA VAL A 237 -1.82 -6.94 -16.91
C VAL A 237 -1.01 -8.16 -16.43
N PRO A 238 -0.52 -9.01 -17.37
CA PRO A 238 0.20 -10.26 -17.05
C PRO A 238 1.63 -10.03 -16.51
N VAL A 239 1.78 -9.25 -15.44
CA VAL A 239 3.05 -9.11 -14.71
C VAL A 239 2.83 -9.39 -13.23
N PRO A 240 3.78 -10.04 -12.52
CA PRO A 240 3.59 -10.50 -11.15
C PRO A 240 3.61 -9.36 -10.12
N THR A 241 4.38 -8.32 -10.38
CA THR A 241 4.46 -7.07 -9.59
C THR A 241 5.11 -5.96 -10.43
N GLY A 242 5.04 -4.72 -9.98
CA GLY A 242 5.44 -3.56 -10.75
C GLY A 242 4.27 -2.99 -11.56
N SER A 243 3.81 -1.81 -11.16
CA SER A 243 2.61 -1.15 -11.68
C SER A 243 2.93 0.32 -11.96
N THR A 244 2.10 0.95 -12.79
CA THR A 244 2.21 2.39 -13.04
C THR A 244 0.86 3.08 -12.93
N THR A 245 0.86 4.31 -12.44
CA THR A 245 -0.30 5.20 -12.40
C THR A 245 -0.07 6.37 -13.33
N ILE A 246 -0.99 6.58 -14.26
CA ILE A 246 -1.03 7.68 -15.20
C ILE A 246 -2.15 8.62 -14.73
N LEU A 247 -1.83 9.88 -14.49
CA LEU A 247 -2.81 10.93 -14.23
C LEU A 247 -2.82 11.92 -15.40
N VAL A 248 -3.92 11.96 -16.12
CA VAL A 248 -4.22 13.01 -17.09
C VAL A 248 -5.15 14.00 -16.42
N ALA A 249 -4.73 15.25 -16.30
CA ALA A 249 -5.48 16.27 -15.57
C ALA A 249 -5.56 17.59 -16.37
N VAL A 250 -6.64 18.32 -16.16
CA VAL A 250 -6.72 19.74 -16.50
C VAL A 250 -6.31 20.52 -15.26
N VAL A 251 -5.29 21.35 -15.43
CA VAL A 251 -4.75 22.20 -14.38
C VAL A 251 -4.86 23.67 -14.76
N LYS A 252 -4.86 24.54 -13.74
CA LYS A 252 -4.92 25.99 -13.93
C LYS A 252 -3.57 26.63 -13.61
N GLY A 253 -3.08 27.50 -14.48
CA GLY A 253 -1.82 28.23 -14.27
C GLY A 253 -1.54 29.22 -15.40
N SER A 254 -0.62 30.14 -15.21
CA SER A 254 -0.24 31.13 -16.23
C SER A 254 0.83 30.60 -17.20
N ASP A 255 1.71 29.72 -16.72
CA ASP A 255 2.85 29.18 -17.48
C ASP A 255 3.18 27.77 -16.97
N VAL A 256 2.39 26.78 -17.40
CA VAL A 256 2.59 25.37 -17.03
C VAL A 256 3.43 24.70 -18.11
N THR A 257 4.62 24.24 -17.73
CA THR A 257 5.58 23.59 -18.63
C THR A 257 6.00 22.21 -18.11
N VAL A 258 6.58 21.38 -18.98
CA VAL A 258 7.16 20.08 -18.60
C VAL A 258 8.27 20.28 -17.56
N GLU A 259 9.14 21.25 -17.79
CA GLU A 259 10.26 21.58 -16.90
C GLU A 259 9.76 22.06 -15.54
N GLY A 260 8.71 22.89 -15.50
CA GLY A 260 8.10 23.39 -14.28
C GLY A 260 7.47 22.28 -13.45
N ILE A 261 6.69 21.37 -14.10
CA ILE A 261 6.13 20.19 -13.42
C ILE A 261 7.25 19.29 -12.89
N ASN A 262 8.25 18.96 -13.71
CA ASN A 262 9.35 18.09 -13.31
C ASN A 262 10.16 18.71 -12.16
N ALA A 263 10.36 20.02 -12.15
CA ALA A 263 11.01 20.72 -11.04
C ALA A 263 10.19 20.67 -9.76
N ALA A 264 8.87 20.86 -9.84
CA ALA A 264 7.97 20.73 -8.68
C ALA A 264 7.96 19.33 -8.10
N MET A 265 7.88 18.28 -8.95
CA MET A 265 7.96 16.89 -8.53
C MET A 265 9.30 16.56 -7.88
N LYS A 266 10.41 17.04 -8.44
CA LYS A 266 11.74 16.87 -7.86
C LYS A 266 11.88 17.56 -6.50
N ALA A 267 11.30 18.75 -6.35
CA ALA A 267 11.30 19.48 -5.07
C ALA A 267 10.45 18.76 -3.99
N ALA A 268 9.39 18.05 -4.39
CA ALA A 268 8.55 17.25 -3.51
C ALA A 268 9.15 15.88 -3.15
N ALA A 269 10.30 15.50 -3.71
CA ALA A 269 10.93 14.20 -3.48
C ALA A 269 11.27 13.98 -2.00
N SER A 270 11.04 12.75 -1.52
CA SER A 270 11.22 12.34 -0.13
C SER A 270 11.53 10.84 -0.06
N GLU A 271 11.64 10.27 1.14
CA GLU A 271 11.73 8.82 1.33
C GLU A 271 10.50 8.05 0.81
N SER A 272 9.37 8.72 0.63
CA SER A 272 8.10 8.16 0.16
C SER A 272 7.80 8.47 -1.30
N PHE A 273 8.32 9.55 -1.82
CA PHE A 273 8.11 10.02 -3.19
C PHE A 273 9.45 10.19 -3.91
N GLY A 274 9.77 9.23 -4.76
CA GLY A 274 11.00 9.23 -5.56
C GLY A 274 10.87 10.02 -6.86
N TYR A 275 12.01 10.35 -7.47
CA TYR A 275 12.11 11.05 -8.75
C TYR A 275 13.06 10.29 -9.68
N ASN A 276 12.60 9.97 -10.89
CA ASN A 276 13.34 9.20 -11.88
C ASN A 276 13.48 9.95 -13.21
N THR A 277 14.64 9.81 -13.84
CA THR A 277 14.96 10.35 -15.17
C THR A 277 15.40 9.27 -16.17
N ASP A 278 15.50 8.02 -15.73
CA ASP A 278 15.91 6.90 -16.58
C ASP A 278 14.68 6.27 -17.28
N PRO A 279 14.85 5.71 -18.47
CA PRO A 279 13.78 5.03 -19.20
C PRO A 279 13.53 3.63 -18.63
N ILE A 280 12.87 3.56 -17.45
CA ILE A 280 12.58 2.34 -16.72
C ILE A 280 11.29 1.66 -17.16
N VAL A 281 11.17 0.38 -16.81
CA VAL A 281 9.98 -0.44 -17.01
C VAL A 281 9.55 -1.10 -15.70
N SER A 282 8.41 -1.80 -15.70
CA SER A 282 7.79 -2.35 -14.48
C SER A 282 8.68 -3.29 -13.67
N SER A 283 9.60 -4.03 -14.31
CA SER A 283 10.53 -4.92 -13.60
C SER A 283 11.60 -4.19 -12.79
N ASP A 284 11.92 -2.94 -13.15
CA ASP A 284 12.96 -2.15 -12.50
C ASP A 284 12.50 -1.59 -11.15
N VAL A 285 11.19 -1.58 -10.91
CA VAL A 285 10.62 -1.09 -9.65
C VAL A 285 10.32 -2.20 -8.63
N ILE A 286 10.66 -3.45 -8.94
CA ILE A 286 10.46 -4.58 -8.03
C ILE A 286 11.35 -4.42 -6.79
N GLY A 287 10.75 -4.54 -5.61
CA GLY A 287 11.45 -4.36 -4.33
C GLY A 287 11.67 -2.91 -3.92
N MET A 288 11.22 -1.95 -4.72
CA MET A 288 11.33 -0.52 -4.43
C MET A 288 10.57 -0.14 -3.14
N ARG A 289 11.10 0.84 -2.41
CA ARG A 289 10.53 1.32 -1.14
C ARG A 289 9.85 2.69 -1.22
N PHE A 290 9.97 3.42 -2.32
CA PHE A 290 9.14 4.60 -2.54
C PHE A 290 7.69 4.19 -2.70
N GLY A 291 6.76 4.90 -2.07
CA GLY A 291 5.32 4.68 -2.29
C GLY A 291 4.91 5.02 -3.72
N SER A 292 5.61 5.99 -4.30
CA SER A 292 5.43 6.51 -5.65
C SER A 292 6.79 6.95 -6.20
N LEU A 293 7.15 6.51 -7.40
CA LEU A 293 8.36 6.94 -8.11
C LEU A 293 7.94 7.71 -9.36
N PHE A 294 8.04 9.03 -9.30
CA PHE A 294 7.68 9.90 -10.42
C PHE A 294 8.64 9.69 -11.60
N ASP A 295 8.08 9.56 -12.80
CA ASP A 295 8.82 9.38 -14.05
C ASP A 295 8.83 10.69 -14.85
N ALA A 296 9.91 11.44 -14.75
CA ALA A 296 10.05 12.72 -15.44
C ALA A 296 10.13 12.59 -16.98
N THR A 297 10.40 11.38 -17.48
CA THR A 297 10.48 11.12 -18.93
C THR A 297 9.09 11.03 -19.59
N GLN A 298 8.02 10.89 -18.78
CA GLN A 298 6.65 10.68 -19.24
C GLN A 298 5.74 11.92 -19.06
N THR A 299 6.29 13.03 -18.62
CA THR A 299 5.54 14.28 -18.44
C THR A 299 5.16 14.89 -19.78
N MET A 300 3.87 15.21 -19.95
CA MET A 300 3.35 15.87 -21.16
C MET A 300 2.51 17.08 -20.75
N VAL A 301 2.58 18.15 -21.55
CA VAL A 301 1.81 19.38 -21.34
C VAL A 301 1.26 19.87 -22.68
N SER A 302 -0.02 20.24 -22.69
CA SER A 302 -0.69 20.88 -23.81
C SER A 302 -1.53 22.05 -23.32
N LYS A 303 -1.37 23.21 -23.92
CA LYS A 303 -2.16 24.40 -23.58
C LYS A 303 -3.58 24.26 -24.18
N LEU A 304 -4.62 24.46 -23.34
CA LEU A 304 -6.03 24.40 -23.76
C LEU A 304 -6.66 25.81 -23.91
N GLY A 305 -6.15 26.80 -23.16
CA GLY A 305 -6.68 28.17 -23.13
C GLY A 305 -5.70 29.09 -22.44
N ASP A 306 -6.14 30.27 -22.07
CA ASP A 306 -5.24 31.29 -21.51
C ASP A 306 -4.58 30.84 -20.19
N ASP A 307 -5.32 30.21 -19.31
CA ASP A 307 -4.89 29.75 -18.01
C ASP A 307 -5.17 28.25 -17.74
N LEU A 308 -5.51 27.47 -18.77
CA LEU A 308 -5.81 26.05 -18.67
C LEU A 308 -4.84 25.20 -19.48
N TYR A 309 -4.37 24.14 -18.86
CA TYR A 309 -3.46 23.17 -19.47
C TYR A 309 -3.94 21.74 -19.21
N GLN A 310 -3.82 20.90 -20.23
CA GLN A 310 -3.91 19.45 -20.07
C GLN A 310 -2.51 18.91 -19.83
N VAL A 311 -2.36 18.14 -18.76
CA VAL A 311 -1.08 17.55 -18.36
C VAL A 311 -1.21 16.04 -18.17
N GLN A 312 -0.15 15.32 -18.51
CA GLN A 312 0.03 13.93 -18.10
C GLN A 312 1.22 13.85 -17.17
N VAL A 313 1.05 13.17 -16.05
CA VAL A 313 2.12 12.78 -15.12
C VAL A 313 2.02 11.29 -14.82
N VAL A 314 3.16 10.64 -14.63
CA VAL A 314 3.27 9.19 -14.46
C VAL A 314 4.12 8.87 -13.25
N SER A 315 3.67 7.90 -12.46
CA SER A 315 4.47 7.33 -11.36
C SER A 315 4.43 5.81 -11.38
N TRP A 316 5.56 5.22 -11.05
CA TRP A 316 5.74 3.78 -10.85
C TRP A 316 5.59 3.40 -9.39
N TYR A 317 5.19 2.16 -9.14
CA TYR A 317 5.17 1.56 -7.80
C TYR A 317 5.26 0.04 -7.85
N ASP A 318 6.00 -0.53 -6.92
CA ASP A 318 5.82 -1.95 -6.62
C ASP A 318 4.52 -2.07 -5.81
N ASN A 319 3.46 -2.60 -6.41
CA ASN A 319 2.15 -2.67 -5.77
C ASN A 319 2.14 -3.49 -4.47
N GLU A 320 3.19 -4.24 -4.17
CA GLU A 320 3.39 -4.97 -2.92
C GLU A 320 4.41 -4.25 -2.02
N ASN A 321 5.68 -4.12 -2.43
CA ASN A 321 6.75 -3.63 -1.56
C ASN A 321 6.70 -2.12 -1.31
N SER A 322 6.35 -1.30 -2.33
CA SER A 322 6.14 0.15 -2.15
C SER A 322 5.03 0.43 -1.15
N TYR A 323 3.88 -0.24 -1.33
CA TYR A 323 2.74 -0.12 -0.43
C TYR A 323 3.10 -0.56 0.99
N THR A 324 3.77 -1.70 1.13
CA THR A 324 4.22 -2.21 2.43
C THR A 324 5.15 -1.22 3.12
N SER A 325 6.06 -0.57 2.38
CA SER A 325 6.98 0.42 2.95
C SER A 325 6.25 1.64 3.51
N GLN A 326 5.23 2.14 2.79
CA GLN A 326 4.39 3.24 3.27
C GLN A 326 3.62 2.87 4.54
N MET A 327 3.07 1.66 4.55
CA MET A 327 2.35 1.12 5.69
C MET A 327 3.25 0.93 6.91
N VAL A 328 4.46 0.42 6.73
CA VAL A 328 5.45 0.26 7.82
C VAL A 328 5.84 1.63 8.41
N ARG A 329 6.07 2.66 7.58
CA ARG A 329 6.29 4.03 8.05
C ARG A 329 5.08 4.57 8.83
N THR A 330 3.86 4.32 8.32
CA THR A 330 2.62 4.72 8.98
C THR A 330 2.47 4.04 10.34
N ILE A 331 2.80 2.75 10.47
CA ILE A 331 2.77 2.01 11.76
C ILE A 331 3.63 2.70 12.80
N LYS A 332 4.89 3.05 12.46
CA LYS A 332 5.82 3.72 13.40
C LYS A 332 5.28 5.09 13.82
N TYR A 333 4.95 5.93 12.85
CA TYR A 333 4.40 7.27 13.11
C TYR A 333 3.16 7.20 14.00
N PHE A 334 2.22 6.29 13.66
CA PHE A 334 0.97 6.13 14.39
C PHE A 334 1.18 5.63 15.83
N ALA A 335 2.12 4.73 16.04
CA ALA A 335 2.45 4.22 17.37
C ALA A 335 3.10 5.28 18.27
N GLU A 336 3.84 6.23 17.69
CA GLU A 336 4.52 7.31 18.41
C GLU A 336 3.58 8.44 18.85
N LEU A 337 2.35 8.49 18.32
CA LEU A 337 1.27 9.38 18.77
C LEU A 337 0.64 8.78 20.05
N ALA A 338 1.22 9.03 21.20
CA ALA A 338 0.75 8.55 22.50
C ALA A 338 -0.11 9.61 23.21
#